data_e6efb51d382ff10d28bf908d36fccdbf
#
_entry.id   e6efb51d382ff10d28bf908d36fccdbf
#
_cell.length_a   1.000
_cell.length_b   1.000
_cell.length_c   1.000
_cell.angle_alpha   90.00
_cell.angle_beta   90.00
_cell.angle_gamma   90.00
#
_symmetry.space_group_name_H-M   'P 1'
#
loop_
_entity.id
_entity.type
_entity.pdbx_description
1 polymer ?
#
loop_
_entity_poly.entity_id
_entity_poly.type
_entity_poly.pdbx_seq_one_letter_code
_entity_poly.pdbx_strand_id
1 'polypeptide(L)'
;MRMKNRSVARTAAVVIATAVLCGIVPMIGVALRNSTVATIRETNILQALTVLPEGLRDCSTVLAYLFSTVGCVAIVSALAVVDSRITGSGRVVIRDVIVSVAPILYVTGVKWLVERPRPITSVGSGLLPGDPSFPSGHTAAAVIVSVMMILIVRNFARSRFSDGEDDERANRRRVFLRRAIIGAVALVVAVACSRLLLGLHYPTDVIISATICPLISYAVWCVWNACESAEEW
;
A
#
# COMPACT_ATOMS: atom_id res chain seq x y z
N MET A 1 29.20 -19.49 0.40
CA MET A 1 28.36 -20.14 -0.62
C MET A 1 26.97 -20.57 -0.12
N ARG A 2 26.82 -21.31 0.99
CA ARG A 2 25.49 -21.74 1.52
C ARG A 2 24.56 -20.59 1.94
N MET A 3 25.05 -19.47 2.48
CA MET A 3 24.22 -18.34 2.89
C MET A 3 23.65 -17.55 1.71
N LYS A 4 24.43 -17.35 0.64
CA LYS A 4 24.00 -16.70 -0.61
C LYS A 4 22.86 -17.49 -1.29
N ASN A 5 23.00 -18.81 -1.39
CA ASN A 5 21.95 -19.68 -1.96
C ASN A 5 20.65 -19.62 -1.15
N ARG A 6 20.70 -19.50 0.19
CA ARG A 6 19.49 -19.35 1.02
C ARG A 6 18.81 -18.00 0.81
N SER A 7 19.57 -16.92 0.61
CA SER A 7 19.01 -15.59 0.32
C SER A 7 18.29 -15.58 -1.02
N VAL A 8 18.94 -16.07 -2.07
CA VAL A 8 18.35 -16.18 -3.42
C VAL A 8 17.09 -17.04 -3.42
N ALA A 9 17.12 -18.21 -2.76
CA ALA A 9 15.96 -19.09 -2.66
C ALA A 9 14.77 -18.42 -1.93
N ARG A 10 15.02 -17.64 -0.88
CA ARG A 10 13.98 -16.86 -0.18
C ARG A 10 13.39 -15.77 -1.07
N THR A 11 14.22 -15.00 -1.77
CA THR A 11 13.76 -13.98 -2.72
C THR A 11 12.89 -14.62 -3.80
N ALA A 12 13.34 -15.72 -4.40
CA ALA A 12 12.56 -16.44 -5.41
C ALA A 12 11.21 -16.92 -4.87
N ALA A 13 11.18 -17.49 -3.67
CA ALA A 13 9.94 -17.94 -3.02
C ALA A 13 8.95 -16.78 -2.79
N VAL A 14 9.43 -15.63 -2.31
CA VAL A 14 8.60 -14.43 -2.11
C VAL A 14 8.04 -13.92 -3.44
N VAL A 15 8.88 -13.83 -4.47
CA VAL A 15 8.46 -13.36 -5.81
C VAL A 15 7.42 -14.30 -6.41
N ILE A 16 7.66 -15.61 -6.37
CA ILE A 16 6.72 -16.62 -6.89
C ILE A 16 5.39 -16.55 -6.13
N ALA A 17 5.41 -16.53 -4.80
CA ALA A 17 4.20 -16.44 -3.99
C ALA A 17 3.41 -15.15 -4.30
N THR A 18 4.10 -14.01 -4.42
CA THR A 18 3.46 -12.74 -4.77
C THR A 18 2.89 -12.78 -6.19
N ALA A 19 3.61 -13.34 -7.16
CA ALA A 19 3.12 -13.49 -8.54
C ALA A 19 1.88 -14.38 -8.63
N VAL A 20 1.84 -15.48 -7.89
CA VAL A 20 0.65 -16.36 -7.80
C VAL A 20 -0.54 -15.59 -7.21
N LEU A 21 -0.34 -14.86 -6.12
CA LEU A 21 -1.39 -14.04 -5.51
C LEU A 21 -1.86 -12.93 -6.47
N CYS A 22 -0.95 -12.29 -7.21
CA CYS A 22 -1.30 -11.32 -8.24
C CYS A 22 -2.14 -11.94 -9.37
N GLY A 23 -1.93 -13.20 -9.71
CA GLY A 23 -2.79 -13.93 -10.67
C GLY A 23 -4.17 -14.28 -10.11
N ILE A 24 -4.27 -14.57 -8.81
CA ILE A 24 -5.53 -14.94 -8.14
C ILE A 24 -6.44 -13.72 -7.92
N VAL A 25 -5.89 -12.56 -7.59
CA VAL A 25 -6.67 -11.34 -7.27
C VAL A 25 -7.65 -10.94 -8.38
N PRO A 26 -7.29 -10.87 -9.67
CA PRO A 26 -8.27 -10.57 -10.71
C PRO A 26 -9.37 -11.62 -10.81
N MET A 27 -9.07 -12.89 -10.59
CA MET A 27 -10.08 -13.97 -10.58
C MET A 27 -11.10 -13.77 -9.45
N ILE A 28 -10.63 -13.40 -8.24
CA ILE A 28 -11.49 -13.01 -7.12
C ILE A 28 -12.34 -11.79 -7.53
N GLY A 29 -11.74 -10.77 -8.14
CA GLY A 29 -12.45 -9.57 -8.57
C GLY A 29 -13.58 -9.87 -9.56
N VAL A 30 -13.33 -10.71 -10.56
CA VAL A 30 -14.35 -11.15 -11.54
C VAL A 30 -15.46 -11.96 -10.84
N ALA A 31 -15.10 -12.87 -9.93
CA ALA A 31 -16.07 -13.63 -9.15
C ALA A 31 -16.97 -12.70 -8.29
N LEU A 32 -16.40 -11.69 -7.64
CA LEU A 32 -17.15 -10.70 -6.86
C LEU A 32 -18.03 -9.81 -7.75
N ARG A 33 -17.53 -9.36 -8.90
CA ARG A 33 -18.30 -8.61 -9.88
C ARG A 33 -19.57 -9.35 -10.32
N ASN A 34 -19.46 -10.65 -10.54
CA ASN A 34 -20.55 -11.48 -11.05
C ASN A 34 -21.46 -12.04 -9.94
N SER A 35 -21.13 -11.83 -8.66
CA SER A 35 -21.88 -12.35 -7.51
C SER A 35 -22.88 -11.33 -6.98
N THR A 36 -24.15 -11.49 -7.30
CA THR A 36 -25.25 -10.69 -6.73
C THR A 36 -25.29 -10.82 -5.20
N VAL A 37 -25.06 -12.00 -4.66
CA VAL A 37 -25.08 -12.25 -3.20
C VAL A 37 -23.96 -11.46 -2.51
N ALA A 38 -22.75 -11.46 -3.04
CA ALA A 38 -21.65 -10.67 -2.49
C ALA A 38 -21.96 -9.17 -2.55
N THR A 39 -22.45 -8.69 -3.68
CA THR A 39 -22.82 -7.29 -3.88
C THR A 39 -23.88 -6.84 -2.88
N ILE A 40 -24.97 -7.62 -2.67
CA ILE A 40 -26.02 -7.30 -1.71
C ILE A 40 -25.46 -7.25 -0.29
N ARG A 41 -24.68 -8.26 0.12
CA ARG A 41 -24.08 -8.31 1.48
C ARG A 41 -23.18 -7.10 1.75
N GLU A 42 -22.31 -6.78 0.82
CA GLU A 42 -21.38 -5.65 0.99
C GLU A 42 -22.10 -4.31 0.94
N THR A 43 -23.15 -4.17 0.10
CA THR A 43 -23.99 -2.96 0.09
C THR A 43 -24.72 -2.77 1.41
N ASN A 44 -25.25 -3.83 2.03
CA ASN A 44 -25.88 -3.75 3.35
C ASN A 44 -24.89 -3.28 4.43
N ILE A 45 -23.63 -3.73 4.38
CA ILE A 45 -22.56 -3.23 5.28
C ILE A 45 -22.37 -1.73 5.06
N LEU A 46 -22.27 -1.27 3.82
CA LEU A 46 -22.09 0.14 3.51
C LEU A 46 -23.27 0.99 3.98
N GLN A 47 -24.50 0.53 3.79
CA GLN A 47 -25.71 1.23 4.27
C GLN A 47 -25.70 1.40 5.80
N ALA A 48 -25.27 0.38 6.54
CA ALA A 48 -25.13 0.48 8.00
C ALA A 48 -24.09 1.54 8.42
N LEU A 49 -23.06 1.77 7.61
CA LEU A 49 -22.02 2.76 7.85
C LEU A 49 -22.44 4.20 7.47
N THR A 50 -23.49 4.39 6.68
CA THR A 50 -23.92 5.73 6.23
C THR A 50 -24.63 6.54 7.30
N VAL A 51 -24.98 5.94 8.43
CA VAL A 51 -25.66 6.58 9.59
C VAL A 51 -24.67 7.36 10.49
N LEU A 52 -23.41 7.46 10.12
CA LEU A 52 -22.37 8.04 10.93
C LEU A 52 -22.36 9.59 10.94
N PRO A 53 -21.81 10.23 11.99
CA PRO A 53 -21.77 11.69 12.15
C PRO A 53 -21.12 12.42 10.96
N GLU A 54 -21.62 13.60 10.61
CA GLU A 54 -21.13 14.43 9.50
C GLU A 54 -19.61 14.70 9.59
N GLY A 55 -19.06 14.96 10.78
CA GLY A 55 -17.62 15.20 10.96
C GLY A 55 -16.73 14.06 10.51
N LEU A 56 -17.18 12.79 10.59
CA LEU A 56 -16.45 11.64 10.05
C LEU A 56 -16.46 11.61 8.51
N ARG A 57 -17.52 12.13 7.91
CA ARG A 57 -17.64 12.28 6.46
C ARG A 57 -16.67 13.33 5.94
N ASP A 58 -16.56 14.48 6.63
CA ASP A 58 -15.63 15.56 6.28
C ASP A 58 -14.18 15.09 6.36
N CYS A 59 -13.80 14.46 7.47
CA CYS A 59 -12.47 13.82 7.60
C CYS A 59 -12.21 12.80 6.48
N SER A 60 -13.21 11.99 6.10
CA SER A 60 -13.10 11.02 5.02
C SER A 60 -12.90 11.68 3.67
N THR A 61 -13.52 12.84 3.45
CA THR A 61 -13.36 13.64 2.24
C THR A 61 -11.97 14.25 2.14
N VAL A 62 -11.43 14.77 3.24
CA VAL A 62 -10.03 15.24 3.30
C VAL A 62 -9.05 14.11 2.95
N LEU A 63 -9.24 12.93 3.53
CA LEU A 63 -8.43 11.75 3.18
C LEU A 63 -8.59 11.36 1.70
N ALA A 64 -9.78 11.58 1.11
CA ALA A 64 -10.00 11.35 -0.33
C ALA A 64 -9.09 12.22 -1.19
N TYR A 65 -9.00 13.51 -0.89
CA TYR A 65 -8.14 14.42 -1.64
C TYR A 65 -6.65 14.12 -1.42
N LEU A 66 -6.23 13.89 -0.17
CA LEU A 66 -4.84 13.59 0.15
C LEU A 66 -4.32 12.31 -0.51
N PHE A 67 -5.15 11.27 -0.56
CA PHE A 67 -4.79 9.98 -1.18
C PHE A 67 -5.37 9.80 -2.60
N SER A 68 -5.79 10.90 -3.24
CA SER A 68 -6.03 10.93 -4.68
C SER A 68 -4.73 10.71 -5.45
N THR A 69 -4.80 10.49 -6.76
CA THR A 69 -3.61 10.34 -7.60
C THR A 69 -2.68 11.54 -7.46
N VAL A 70 -3.21 12.76 -7.53
CA VAL A 70 -2.42 14.00 -7.40
C VAL A 70 -1.82 14.14 -6.00
N GLY A 71 -2.63 13.93 -4.96
CA GLY A 71 -2.16 13.99 -3.57
C GLY A 71 -1.08 12.94 -3.28
N CYS A 72 -1.27 11.71 -3.75
CA CYS A 72 -0.29 10.63 -3.59
C CYS A 72 1.05 10.98 -4.28
N VAL A 73 1.01 11.48 -5.52
CA VAL A 73 2.23 11.91 -6.24
C VAL A 73 2.93 13.03 -5.47
N ALA A 74 2.20 14.04 -5.01
CA ALA A 74 2.78 15.14 -4.23
C ALA A 74 3.44 14.64 -2.93
N ILE A 75 2.74 13.77 -2.17
CA ILE A 75 3.27 13.21 -0.92
C ILE A 75 4.52 12.36 -1.19
N VAL A 76 4.48 11.44 -2.15
CA VAL A 76 5.64 10.58 -2.48
C VAL A 76 6.83 11.41 -2.96
N SER A 77 6.59 12.47 -3.77
CA SER A 77 7.65 13.38 -4.21
C SER A 77 8.29 14.12 -3.03
N ALA A 78 7.48 14.64 -2.11
CA ALA A 78 7.98 15.28 -0.89
C ALA A 78 8.79 14.31 -0.02
N LEU A 79 8.30 13.09 0.17
CA LEU A 79 8.99 12.04 0.89
C LEU A 79 10.31 11.63 0.21
N ALA A 80 10.35 11.57 -1.12
CA ALA A 80 11.58 11.30 -1.87
C ALA A 80 12.64 12.39 -1.66
N VAL A 81 12.23 13.65 -1.57
CA VAL A 81 13.14 14.76 -1.22
C VAL A 81 13.67 14.58 0.21
N VAL A 82 12.81 14.23 1.17
CA VAL A 82 13.26 13.95 2.56
C VAL A 82 14.26 12.80 2.59
N ASP A 83 13.95 11.70 1.89
CA ASP A 83 14.82 10.53 1.83
C ASP A 83 16.19 10.86 1.21
N SER A 84 16.20 11.70 0.16
CA SER A 84 17.45 12.18 -0.47
C SER A 84 18.35 12.96 0.50
N ARG A 85 17.75 13.76 1.39
CA ARG A 85 18.49 14.51 2.42
C ARG A 85 19.04 13.61 3.53
N ILE A 86 18.33 12.52 3.84
CA ILE A 86 18.76 11.56 4.88
C ILE A 86 19.87 10.65 4.36
N THR A 87 19.73 10.17 3.13
CA THR A 87 20.62 9.13 2.58
C THR A 87 21.81 9.70 1.81
N GLY A 88 21.68 10.89 1.26
CA GLY A 88 22.67 11.46 0.34
C GLY A 88 22.86 10.66 -0.95
N SER A 89 22.00 9.68 -1.24
CA SER A 89 22.15 8.72 -2.33
C SER A 89 20.92 8.68 -3.24
N GLY A 90 21.08 9.12 -4.49
CA GLY A 90 20.02 9.02 -5.50
C GLY A 90 19.60 7.59 -5.80
N ARG A 91 20.50 6.61 -5.74
CA ARG A 91 20.20 5.19 -5.96
C ARG A 91 19.20 4.65 -4.89
N VAL A 92 19.40 5.03 -3.62
CA VAL A 92 18.49 4.65 -2.53
C VAL A 92 17.11 5.25 -2.74
N VAL A 93 17.05 6.54 -3.10
CA VAL A 93 15.77 7.23 -3.38
C VAL A 93 15.03 6.57 -4.54
N ILE A 94 15.71 6.28 -5.65
CA ILE A 94 15.12 5.60 -6.81
C ILE A 94 14.55 4.23 -6.38
N ARG A 95 15.30 3.46 -5.61
CA ARG A 95 14.83 2.18 -5.06
C ARG A 95 13.54 2.37 -4.26
N ASP A 96 13.55 3.31 -3.32
CA ASP A 96 12.44 3.48 -2.38
C ASP A 96 11.18 3.99 -3.08
N VAL A 97 11.33 4.83 -4.11
CA VAL A 97 10.23 5.24 -5.00
C VAL A 97 9.71 4.06 -5.81
N ILE A 98 10.57 3.27 -6.46
CA ILE A 98 10.15 2.12 -7.27
C ILE A 98 9.41 1.10 -6.41
N VAL A 99 9.96 0.75 -5.24
CA VAL A 99 9.35 -0.19 -4.28
C VAL A 99 7.98 0.31 -3.82
N SER A 100 7.85 1.60 -3.58
CA SER A 100 6.60 2.19 -3.11
C SER A 100 5.55 2.26 -4.22
N VAL A 101 5.93 2.66 -5.43
CA VAL A 101 4.98 2.94 -6.53
C VAL A 101 4.58 1.68 -7.32
N ALA A 102 5.41 0.63 -7.33
CA ALA A 102 5.12 -0.59 -8.09
C ALA A 102 3.68 -1.15 -7.90
N PRO A 103 3.07 -1.17 -6.69
CA PRO A 103 1.71 -1.66 -6.51
C PRO A 103 0.64 -0.90 -7.30
N ILE A 104 0.82 0.40 -7.58
CA ILE A 104 -0.22 1.18 -8.25
C ILE A 104 -0.41 0.74 -9.70
N LEU A 105 0.67 0.34 -10.37
CA LEU A 105 0.61 -0.18 -11.73
C LEU A 105 -0.23 -1.46 -11.78
N TYR A 106 -0.02 -2.34 -10.80
CA TYR A 106 -0.79 -3.57 -10.66
C TYR A 106 -2.27 -3.27 -10.37
N VAL A 107 -2.56 -2.43 -9.37
CA VAL A 107 -3.94 -2.05 -9.01
C VAL A 107 -4.66 -1.41 -10.20
N THR A 108 -3.99 -0.52 -10.94
CA THR A 108 -4.57 0.12 -12.13
C THR A 108 -4.87 -0.91 -13.22
N GLY A 109 -3.95 -1.83 -13.50
CA GLY A 109 -4.18 -2.90 -14.48
C GLY A 109 -5.35 -3.81 -14.09
N VAL A 110 -5.42 -4.22 -12.82
CA VAL A 110 -6.52 -5.08 -12.32
C VAL A 110 -7.87 -4.37 -12.36
N LYS A 111 -7.93 -3.06 -12.12
CA LYS A 111 -9.17 -2.28 -12.23
C LYS A 111 -9.82 -2.43 -13.61
N TRP A 112 -9.04 -2.21 -14.67
CA TRP A 112 -9.51 -2.30 -16.04
C TRP A 112 -9.74 -3.73 -16.52
N LEU A 113 -9.09 -4.71 -15.90
CA LEU A 113 -9.34 -6.12 -16.19
C LEU A 113 -10.63 -6.63 -15.54
N VAL A 114 -10.91 -6.18 -14.31
CA VAL A 114 -12.06 -6.65 -13.53
C VAL A 114 -13.31 -5.83 -13.81
N GLU A 115 -13.20 -4.52 -13.99
CA GLU A 115 -14.29 -3.57 -14.26
C GLU A 115 -15.50 -3.71 -13.29
N ARG A 116 -15.23 -3.91 -12.00
CA ARG A 116 -16.29 -4.02 -11.00
C ARG A 116 -17.01 -2.68 -10.83
N PRO A 117 -18.36 -2.63 -10.96
CA PRO A 117 -19.13 -1.43 -10.71
C PRO A 117 -18.94 -0.93 -9.27
N ARG A 118 -19.03 0.40 -9.07
CA ARG A 118 -19.01 0.97 -7.71
C ARG A 118 -20.33 0.76 -7.00
N PRO A 119 -20.33 0.77 -5.64
CA PRO A 119 -21.57 0.74 -4.87
C PRO A 119 -22.48 1.91 -5.22
N ILE A 120 -23.77 1.65 -5.39
CA ILE A 120 -24.78 2.70 -5.52
C ILE A 120 -25.29 3.03 -4.11
N THR A 121 -24.73 4.08 -3.51
CA THR A 121 -25.14 4.56 -2.20
C THR A 121 -25.65 6.00 -2.29
N SER A 122 -26.59 6.36 -1.43
CA SER A 122 -27.13 7.73 -1.36
C SER A 122 -26.10 8.79 -0.99
N VAL A 123 -24.97 8.38 -0.42
CA VAL A 123 -23.91 9.26 0.09
C VAL A 123 -22.90 9.67 -0.98
N GLY A 124 -22.68 8.84 -2.00
CA GLY A 124 -21.60 9.01 -2.96
C GLY A 124 -21.98 9.67 -4.30
N SER A 125 -23.24 10.04 -4.51
CA SER A 125 -23.75 10.44 -5.83
C SER A 125 -23.07 11.65 -6.49
N GLY A 126 -22.38 12.50 -5.71
CA GLY A 126 -21.66 13.67 -6.24
C GLY A 126 -20.15 13.49 -6.40
N LEU A 127 -19.58 12.38 -5.93
CA LEU A 127 -18.13 12.13 -5.88
C LEU A 127 -17.73 10.81 -6.58
N LEU A 128 -18.63 10.20 -7.35
CA LEU A 128 -18.34 8.91 -8.00
C LEU A 128 -17.24 9.08 -9.06
N PRO A 129 -16.04 8.51 -8.81
CA PRO A 129 -15.01 8.46 -9.82
C PRO A 129 -15.47 7.61 -11.02
N GLY A 130 -15.03 7.96 -12.23
CA GLY A 130 -15.39 7.23 -13.45
C GLY A 130 -14.64 5.89 -13.63
N ASP A 131 -13.74 5.53 -12.71
CA ASP A 131 -12.97 4.29 -12.76
C ASP A 131 -13.63 3.15 -11.96
N PRO A 132 -13.36 1.86 -12.28
CA PRO A 132 -13.91 0.70 -11.57
C PRO A 132 -13.57 0.67 -10.08
N SER A 133 -14.40 -0.05 -9.28
CA SER A 133 -14.24 -0.07 -7.82
C SER A 133 -13.09 -0.96 -7.35
N PHE A 134 -12.86 -2.11 -7.98
CA PHE A 134 -11.92 -3.14 -7.51
C PHE A 134 -10.60 -3.13 -8.28
N PRO A 135 -9.48 -3.20 -7.59
CA PRO A 135 -9.23 -2.95 -6.18
C PRO A 135 -9.20 -1.44 -5.85
N SER A 136 -9.18 -1.07 -4.55
CA SER A 136 -9.22 0.33 -4.12
C SER A 136 -7.91 1.08 -4.39
N GLY A 137 -7.94 2.09 -5.28
CA GLY A 137 -6.79 2.93 -5.59
C GLY A 137 -6.34 3.82 -4.42
N HIS A 138 -7.26 4.37 -3.64
CA HIS A 138 -6.93 5.19 -2.46
C HIS A 138 -6.27 4.37 -1.35
N THR A 139 -6.74 3.13 -1.13
CA THR A 139 -6.09 2.23 -0.18
C THR A 139 -4.69 1.85 -0.66
N ALA A 140 -4.51 1.60 -1.96
CA ALA A 140 -3.19 1.39 -2.55
C ALA A 140 -2.28 2.61 -2.36
N ALA A 141 -2.78 3.83 -2.58
CA ALA A 141 -2.05 5.07 -2.34
C ALA A 141 -1.60 5.21 -0.87
N ALA A 142 -2.48 4.86 0.09
CA ALA A 142 -2.11 4.84 1.50
C ALA A 142 -1.00 3.82 1.81
N VAL A 143 -1.03 2.65 1.18
CA VAL A 143 0.06 1.65 1.29
C VAL A 143 1.36 2.20 0.70
N ILE A 144 1.32 2.82 -0.48
CA ILE A 144 2.50 3.44 -1.13
C ILE A 144 3.17 4.44 -0.20
N VAL A 145 2.40 5.38 0.34
CA VAL A 145 2.89 6.39 1.28
C VAL A 145 3.46 5.73 2.55
N SER A 146 2.76 4.72 3.07
CA SER A 146 3.18 3.98 4.25
C SER A 146 4.50 3.23 4.04
N VAL A 147 4.66 2.56 2.91
CA VAL A 147 5.90 1.86 2.55
C VAL A 147 7.05 2.86 2.44
N MET A 148 6.85 4.00 1.75
CA MET A 148 7.87 5.04 1.63
C MET A 148 8.28 5.58 3.00
N MET A 149 7.33 5.86 3.90
CA MET A 149 7.61 6.30 5.27
C MET A 149 8.42 5.26 6.07
N ILE A 150 8.08 3.96 5.96
CA ILE A 150 8.83 2.89 6.64
C ILE A 150 10.28 2.84 6.13
N LEU A 151 10.49 2.96 4.81
CA LEU A 151 11.82 2.95 4.21
C LEU A 151 12.65 4.16 4.67
N ILE A 152 12.06 5.35 4.70
CA ILE A 152 12.71 6.56 5.21
C ILE A 152 13.09 6.42 6.69
N VAL A 153 12.18 5.93 7.53
CA VAL A 153 12.46 5.69 8.96
C VAL A 153 13.58 4.65 9.12
N ARG A 154 13.60 3.62 8.28
CA ARG A 154 14.68 2.62 8.26
C ARG A 154 16.01 3.24 7.86
N ASN A 155 16.05 4.07 6.84
CA ASN A 155 17.24 4.77 6.38
C ASN A 155 17.75 5.74 7.45
N PHE A 156 16.85 6.55 8.04
CA PHE A 156 17.15 7.45 9.14
C PHE A 156 17.71 6.69 10.36
N ALA A 157 17.06 5.60 10.76
CA ALA A 157 17.53 4.80 11.89
C ALA A 157 18.89 4.13 11.63
N ARG A 158 19.20 3.83 10.38
CA ARG A 158 20.52 3.35 9.99
C ARG A 158 21.57 4.45 10.09
N SER A 159 21.30 5.64 9.53
CA SER A 159 22.25 6.76 9.58
C SER A 159 22.51 7.26 11.00
N ARG A 160 21.49 7.24 11.87
CA ARG A 160 21.59 7.77 13.24
C ARG A 160 22.15 6.79 14.27
N PHE A 161 21.94 5.50 14.06
CA PHE A 161 22.32 4.42 14.97
C PHE A 161 23.25 3.42 14.28
N SER A 162 24.09 3.89 13.34
CA SER A 162 25.07 3.05 12.68
C SER A 162 26.28 2.84 13.61
N ASP A 163 26.81 1.61 13.55
CA ASP A 163 28.10 1.16 14.02
C ASP A 163 28.39 1.27 15.53
N GLY A 164 27.96 0.26 16.22
CA GLY A 164 28.36 -0.15 17.56
C GLY A 164 27.59 -1.42 17.92
N GLU A 165 28.28 -2.39 18.45
CA GLU A 165 27.73 -3.64 19.01
C GLU A 165 26.84 -3.43 20.25
N ASP A 166 26.37 -2.18 20.46
CA ASP A 166 25.53 -1.78 21.59
C ASP A 166 24.10 -2.29 21.39
N ASP A 167 23.68 -3.24 22.19
CA ASP A 167 22.31 -3.78 22.26
C ASP A 167 21.26 -2.67 22.41
N GLU A 168 21.60 -1.56 23.06
CA GLU A 168 20.69 -0.42 23.23
C GLU A 168 20.39 0.30 21.91
N ARG A 169 21.37 0.49 21.03
CA ARG A 169 21.18 1.11 19.71
C ARG A 169 20.36 0.21 18.80
N ALA A 170 20.62 -1.08 18.81
CA ALA A 170 19.81 -2.05 18.09
C ALA A 170 18.36 -2.06 18.57
N ASN A 171 18.15 -1.95 19.88
CA ASN A 171 16.81 -1.85 20.47
C ASN A 171 16.10 -0.56 20.07
N ARG A 172 16.75 0.59 20.14
CA ARG A 172 16.20 1.88 19.68
C ARG A 172 15.75 1.81 18.21
N ARG A 173 16.60 1.25 17.33
CA ARG A 173 16.26 1.05 15.91
C ARG A 173 15.02 0.18 15.72
N ARG A 174 14.89 -0.92 16.48
CA ARG A 174 13.70 -1.79 16.45
C ARG A 174 12.44 -1.03 16.91
N VAL A 175 12.56 -0.22 17.97
CA VAL A 175 11.44 0.59 18.48
C VAL A 175 10.98 1.62 17.45
N PHE A 176 11.90 2.35 16.80
CA PHE A 176 11.56 3.30 15.74
C PHE A 176 10.83 2.62 14.59
N LEU A 177 11.35 1.50 14.10
CA LEU A 177 10.74 0.76 13.01
C LEU A 177 9.37 0.21 13.39
N ARG A 178 9.22 -0.33 14.60
CA ARG A 178 7.92 -0.81 15.09
C ARG A 178 6.87 0.30 15.16
N ARG A 179 7.25 1.49 15.65
CA ARG A 179 6.33 2.65 15.67
C ARG A 179 5.94 3.10 14.27
N ALA A 180 6.89 3.11 13.33
CA ALA A 180 6.59 3.43 11.93
C ALA A 180 5.61 2.43 11.31
N ILE A 181 5.78 1.13 11.56
CA ILE A 181 4.87 0.09 11.07
C ILE A 181 3.47 0.25 11.68
N ILE A 182 3.36 0.51 12.99
CA ILE A 182 2.06 0.75 13.65
C ILE A 182 1.37 1.96 13.04
N GLY A 183 2.08 3.08 12.86
CA GLY A 183 1.54 4.28 12.22
C GLY A 183 1.11 4.04 10.77
N ALA A 184 1.90 3.27 10.02
CA ALA A 184 1.60 2.87 8.65
C ALA A 184 0.30 2.04 8.56
N VAL A 185 0.15 1.05 9.44
CA VAL A 185 -1.07 0.23 9.51
C VAL A 185 -2.28 1.10 9.87
N ALA A 186 -2.14 1.97 10.88
CA ALA A 186 -3.21 2.89 11.27
C ALA A 186 -3.64 3.81 10.11
N LEU A 187 -2.68 4.33 9.35
CA LEU A 187 -2.94 5.16 8.18
C LEU A 187 -3.72 4.40 7.10
N VAL A 188 -3.26 3.19 6.75
CA VAL A 188 -3.94 2.35 5.74
C VAL A 188 -5.36 2.02 6.19
N VAL A 189 -5.56 1.67 7.46
CA VAL A 189 -6.90 1.39 8.02
C VAL A 189 -7.78 2.64 7.97
N ALA A 190 -7.27 3.80 8.37
CA ALA A 190 -8.03 5.05 8.33
C ALA A 190 -8.49 5.41 6.91
N VAL A 191 -7.59 5.30 5.92
CA VAL A 191 -7.93 5.55 4.51
C VAL A 191 -8.91 4.50 3.99
N ALA A 192 -8.70 3.21 4.28
CA ALA A 192 -9.62 2.14 3.89
C ALA A 192 -11.02 2.37 4.45
N CYS A 193 -11.14 2.66 5.75
CA CYS A 193 -12.42 3.00 6.39
C CYS A 193 -13.07 4.23 5.74
N SER A 194 -12.30 5.28 5.43
CA SER A 194 -12.84 6.47 4.78
C SER A 194 -13.51 6.14 3.43
N ARG A 195 -13.02 5.12 2.68
CA ARG A 195 -13.64 4.69 1.41
C ARG A 195 -14.98 4.02 1.62
N LEU A 196 -15.10 3.25 2.71
CA LEU A 196 -16.35 2.60 3.09
C LEU A 196 -17.37 3.62 3.58
N LEU A 197 -16.94 4.58 4.42
CA LEU A 197 -17.78 5.66 4.95
C LEU A 197 -18.34 6.57 3.86
N LEU A 198 -17.59 6.81 2.81
CA LEU A 198 -18.05 7.56 1.62
C LEU A 198 -18.86 6.70 0.64
N GLY A 199 -19.02 5.40 0.89
CA GLY A 199 -19.75 4.50 0.01
C GLY A 199 -19.13 4.34 -1.38
N LEU A 200 -17.83 4.57 -1.54
CA LEU A 200 -17.15 4.58 -2.84
C LEU A 200 -16.53 3.22 -3.22
N HIS A 201 -16.34 2.34 -2.25
CA HIS A 201 -15.73 1.02 -2.41
C HIS A 201 -16.45 -0.01 -1.56
N TYR A 202 -16.45 -1.25 -2.02
CA TYR A 202 -16.87 -2.40 -1.20
C TYR A 202 -15.78 -2.79 -0.20
N PRO A 203 -16.13 -3.46 0.93
CA PRO A 203 -15.15 -3.97 1.89
C PRO A 203 -14.04 -4.82 1.26
N THR A 204 -14.39 -5.69 0.32
CA THR A 204 -13.40 -6.52 -0.38
C THR A 204 -12.42 -5.71 -1.23
N ASP A 205 -12.84 -4.58 -1.83
CA ASP A 205 -11.96 -3.74 -2.65
C ASP A 205 -10.80 -3.17 -1.82
N VAL A 206 -11.10 -2.72 -0.60
CA VAL A 206 -10.10 -2.13 0.31
C VAL A 206 -9.22 -3.19 0.97
N ILE A 207 -9.79 -4.34 1.36
CA ILE A 207 -9.06 -5.45 1.96
C ILE A 207 -8.02 -6.00 0.98
N ILE A 208 -8.41 -6.23 -0.27
CA ILE A 208 -7.50 -6.73 -1.30
C ILE A 208 -6.35 -5.75 -1.52
N SER A 209 -6.60 -4.46 -1.64
CA SER A 209 -5.53 -3.47 -1.80
C SER A 209 -4.61 -3.41 -0.58
N ALA A 210 -5.18 -3.44 0.63
CA ALA A 210 -4.41 -3.41 1.88
C ALA A 210 -3.51 -4.64 2.08
N THR A 211 -3.86 -5.78 1.47
CA THR A 211 -3.10 -7.03 1.58
C THR A 211 -2.11 -7.23 0.44
N ILE A 212 -2.52 -7.01 -0.82
CA ILE A 212 -1.66 -7.31 -1.97
C ILE A 212 -0.58 -6.26 -2.20
N CYS A 213 -0.87 -4.97 -1.97
CA CYS A 213 0.09 -3.91 -2.23
C CYS A 213 1.37 -3.99 -1.38
N PRO A 214 1.32 -4.27 -0.05
CA PRO A 214 2.54 -4.47 0.75
C PRO A 214 3.37 -5.66 0.28
N LEU A 215 2.71 -6.74 -0.19
CA LEU A 215 3.40 -7.92 -0.70
C LEU A 215 4.17 -7.62 -1.99
N ILE A 216 3.55 -6.86 -2.91
CA ILE A 216 4.21 -6.41 -4.14
C ILE A 216 5.42 -5.53 -3.79
N SER A 217 5.26 -4.52 -2.93
CA SER A 217 6.37 -3.69 -2.48
C SER A 217 7.50 -4.51 -1.87
N TYR A 218 7.16 -5.49 -1.02
CA TYR A 218 8.16 -6.36 -0.39
C TYR A 218 8.89 -7.25 -1.41
N ALA A 219 8.17 -7.81 -2.38
CA ALA A 219 8.78 -8.61 -3.45
C ALA A 219 9.75 -7.78 -4.30
N VAL A 220 9.36 -6.56 -4.71
CA VAL A 220 10.22 -5.62 -5.45
C VAL A 220 11.45 -5.25 -4.64
N TRP A 221 11.29 -4.99 -3.34
CA TRP A 221 12.40 -4.71 -2.44
C TRP A 221 13.38 -5.89 -2.31
N CYS A 222 12.87 -7.13 -2.25
CA CYS A 222 13.71 -8.33 -2.22
C CYS A 222 14.51 -8.50 -3.52
N VAL A 223 13.87 -8.25 -4.67
CA VAL A 223 14.54 -8.31 -5.98
C VAL A 223 15.64 -7.26 -6.06
N TRP A 224 15.34 -6.01 -5.70
CA TRP A 224 16.33 -4.93 -5.72
C TRP A 224 17.59 -5.28 -4.91
N ASN A 225 17.39 -5.70 -3.65
CA ASN A 225 18.52 -6.06 -2.80
C ASN A 225 19.31 -7.28 -3.32
N ALA A 226 18.65 -8.23 -3.99
CA ALA A 226 19.33 -9.37 -4.61
C ALA A 226 20.21 -8.91 -5.80
N CYS A 227 19.74 -7.94 -6.60
CA CYS A 227 20.52 -7.36 -7.69
C CYS A 227 21.73 -6.56 -7.17
N GLU A 228 21.54 -5.69 -6.16
CA GLU A 228 22.66 -4.95 -5.54
C GLU A 228 23.75 -5.91 -5.02
N SER A 229 23.36 -6.97 -4.35
CA SER A 229 24.31 -7.99 -3.85
C SER A 229 25.02 -8.78 -4.96
N ALA A 230 24.57 -8.69 -6.20
CA ALA A 230 25.20 -9.33 -7.35
C ALA A 230 26.20 -8.41 -8.08
N GLU A 231 26.01 -7.08 -7.96
CA GLU A 231 26.89 -6.07 -8.60
C GLU A 231 28.19 -5.81 -7.79
N GLU A 232 28.23 -6.18 -6.50
CA GLU A 232 29.39 -5.98 -5.63
C GLU A 232 30.52 -7.03 -5.81
N TRP A 233 30.47 -7.85 -6.90
CA TRP A 233 31.45 -8.87 -7.25
C TRP A 233 31.99 -8.68 -8.67
#